data_b1f5c51a46dd24122a6f7b9e5e503ff9
#
_entry.id   b1f5c51a46dd24122a6f7b9e5e503ff9
#
_cell.length_a   1.000
_cell.length_b   1.000
_cell.length_c   1.000
_cell.angle_alpha   90.00
_cell.angle_beta   90.00
_cell.angle_gamma   90.00
#
_symmetry.space_group_name_H-M   'P 1'
#
loop_
_entity.id
_entity.type
_entity.pdbx_description
1 polymer ?
#
loop_
_entity_poly.entity_id
_entity_poly.type
_entity_poly.pdbx_seq_one_letter_code
_entity_poly.pdbx_strand_id
1 'polypeptide(L)'
;MVHESIRMVSPVRYMRRTTKCDTQIGDQEIGPNEKVSLWYGAANRDPEIFTDPDKFDVTRENAKKHLAFGYGRHLCLGKHTANMQLEVVYEKIFSRFPEMEQDGEMILTPNNFVNAIQDVPVKFNPEK
;
A
#
# COMPACT_ATOMS: atom_id res chain seq x y z
N MET A 1 11.12 -6.41 -1.05
CA MET A 1 10.83 -5.14 -1.73
C MET A 1 9.36 -4.98 -2.12
N VAL A 2 8.74 -5.78 -3.02
CA VAL A 2 7.35 -5.59 -3.49
C VAL A 2 6.34 -5.36 -2.37
N HIS A 3 6.27 -6.25 -1.38
CA HIS A 3 5.34 -6.09 -0.26
C HIS A 3 5.59 -4.83 0.57
N GLU A 4 6.84 -4.41 0.73
CA GLU A 4 7.17 -3.20 1.46
C GLU A 4 6.74 -1.94 0.68
N SER A 5 6.93 -1.93 -0.64
CA SER A 5 6.42 -0.87 -1.50
C SER A 5 4.89 -0.73 -1.40
N ILE A 6 4.17 -1.86 -1.47
CA ILE A 6 2.71 -1.87 -1.35
C ILE A 6 2.27 -1.42 0.05
N ARG A 7 2.97 -1.85 1.11
CA ARG A 7 2.71 -1.42 2.48
C ARG A 7 2.82 0.11 2.60
N MET A 8 3.94 0.67 2.17
CA MET A 8 4.24 2.10 2.29
C MET A 8 3.32 2.97 1.46
N VAL A 9 3.05 2.57 0.21
CA VAL A 9 2.20 3.35 -0.70
C VAL A 9 0.74 3.28 -0.28
N SER A 10 0.25 2.10 0.17
CA SER A 10 -1.16 1.88 0.49
C SER A 10 -2.09 2.49 -0.58
N PRO A 11 -2.10 1.95 -1.82
CA PRO A 11 -2.73 2.62 -2.97
C PRO A 11 -4.20 2.98 -2.75
N VAL A 12 -4.96 2.12 -2.09
CA VAL A 12 -6.31 2.43 -1.61
C VAL A 12 -6.19 2.89 -0.16
N ARG A 13 -6.61 4.12 0.13
CA ARG A 13 -6.44 4.74 1.45
C ARG A 13 -7.36 4.12 2.49
N TYR A 14 -8.63 3.89 2.13
CA TYR A 14 -9.62 3.31 3.03
C TYR A 14 -10.75 2.60 2.26
N MET A 15 -11.43 1.73 2.97
CA MET A 15 -12.70 1.15 2.53
C MET A 15 -13.74 1.29 3.64
N ARG A 16 -15.02 1.30 3.28
CA ARG A 16 -16.12 1.39 4.24
C ARG A 16 -16.82 0.06 4.44
N ARG A 17 -17.37 -0.09 5.63
CA ARG A 17 -18.33 -1.14 6.00
C ARG A 17 -19.56 -0.49 6.59
N THR A 18 -20.68 -1.18 6.52
CA THR A 18 -21.91 -0.82 7.24
C THR A 18 -22.21 -1.95 8.20
N THR A 19 -22.35 -1.63 9.47
CA THR A 19 -22.74 -2.60 10.50
C THR A 19 -24.16 -3.09 10.24
N LYS A 20 -24.43 -4.38 10.49
CA LYS A 20 -25.76 -4.96 10.37
C LYS A 20 -26.43 -5.18 11.72
N CYS A 21 -25.65 -5.24 12.77
CA CYS A 21 -26.07 -5.44 14.14
C CYS A 21 -25.14 -4.67 15.07
N ASP A 22 -25.50 -4.57 16.33
CA ASP A 22 -24.64 -4.03 17.37
C ASP A 22 -23.31 -4.78 17.35
N THR A 23 -22.22 -4.03 17.42
CA THR A 23 -20.86 -4.56 17.43
C THR A 23 -19.96 -3.66 18.27
N GLN A 24 -18.75 -4.14 18.58
CA GLN A 24 -17.78 -3.39 19.35
C GLN A 24 -16.40 -3.44 18.65
N ILE A 25 -15.72 -2.31 18.64
CA ILE A 25 -14.33 -2.22 18.16
C ILE A 25 -13.51 -1.52 19.26
N GLY A 26 -12.58 -2.24 19.88
CA GLY A 26 -11.95 -1.77 21.12
C GLY A 26 -13.02 -1.52 22.19
N ASP A 27 -13.00 -0.34 22.79
CA ASP A 27 -13.97 0.08 23.80
C ASP A 27 -15.19 0.83 23.21
N GLN A 28 -15.25 0.97 21.89
CA GLN A 28 -16.32 1.69 21.20
C GLN A 28 -17.45 0.76 20.79
N GLU A 29 -18.65 1.01 21.34
CA GLU A 29 -19.88 0.38 20.87
C GLU A 29 -20.36 1.06 19.58
N ILE A 30 -20.82 0.27 18.61
CA ILE A 30 -21.26 0.69 17.29
C ILE A 30 -22.62 0.05 17.01
N GLY A 31 -23.62 0.88 16.78
CA GLY A 31 -24.97 0.44 16.47
C GLY A 31 -25.12 -0.13 15.05
N PRO A 32 -26.30 -0.67 14.72
CA PRO A 32 -26.58 -1.15 13.37
C PRO A 32 -26.73 0.02 12.38
N ASN A 33 -26.41 -0.23 11.11
CA ASN A 33 -26.44 0.74 10.01
C ASN A 33 -25.43 1.90 10.11
N GLU A 34 -24.48 1.82 11.03
CA GLU A 34 -23.39 2.80 11.11
C GLU A 34 -22.29 2.52 10.09
N LYS A 35 -21.57 3.59 9.72
CA LYS A 35 -20.47 3.53 8.74
C LYS A 35 -19.14 3.44 9.45
N VAL A 36 -18.39 2.38 9.18
CA VAL A 36 -17.03 2.15 9.68
C VAL A 36 -16.04 2.29 8.53
N SER A 37 -15.08 3.17 8.67
CA SER A 37 -13.99 3.34 7.70
C SER A 37 -12.75 2.57 8.14
N LEU A 38 -12.26 1.70 7.27
CA LEU A 38 -11.05 0.89 7.49
C LEU A 38 -9.87 1.61 6.80
N TRP A 39 -9.04 2.27 7.55
CA TRP A 39 -7.90 3.03 7.04
C TRP A 39 -6.67 2.15 6.85
N TYR A 40 -6.46 1.68 5.62
CA TYR A 40 -5.34 0.79 5.31
C TYR A 40 -3.98 1.44 5.51
N GLY A 41 -3.85 2.73 5.16
CA GLY A 41 -2.61 3.46 5.37
C GLY A 41 -2.20 3.54 6.84
N ALA A 42 -3.17 3.73 7.75
CA ALA A 42 -2.92 3.73 9.20
C ALA A 42 -2.54 2.32 9.68
N ALA A 43 -3.33 1.30 9.32
CA ALA A 43 -3.03 -0.09 9.69
C ALA A 43 -1.67 -0.57 9.17
N ASN A 44 -1.24 -0.10 7.99
CA ASN A 44 0.06 -0.43 7.40
C ASN A 44 1.23 0.33 8.04
N ARG A 45 0.94 1.26 8.95
CA ARG A 45 1.90 2.01 9.76
C ARG A 45 1.71 1.79 11.27
N ASP A 46 0.99 0.76 11.64
CA ASP A 46 0.79 0.41 13.04
C ASP A 46 2.12 -0.02 13.67
N PRO A 47 2.65 0.70 14.69
CA PRO A 47 3.92 0.37 15.33
C PRO A 47 3.87 -0.94 16.13
N GLU A 48 2.70 -1.42 16.52
CA GLU A 48 2.55 -2.72 17.17
C GLU A 48 2.81 -3.89 16.20
N ILE A 49 2.64 -3.63 14.90
CA ILE A 49 2.86 -4.64 13.85
C ILE A 49 4.19 -4.39 13.13
N PHE A 50 4.52 -3.14 12.84
CA PHE A 50 5.68 -2.77 12.03
C PHE A 50 6.64 -1.87 12.82
N THR A 51 7.77 -2.39 13.22
CA THR A 51 8.84 -1.59 13.84
C THR A 51 9.30 -0.51 12.86
N ASP A 52 9.49 0.74 13.33
CA ASP A 52 9.83 1.88 12.48
C ASP A 52 8.90 1.98 11.24
N PRO A 53 7.58 2.12 11.44
CA PRO A 53 6.59 1.90 10.38
C PRO A 53 6.72 2.88 9.22
N ASP A 54 7.27 4.06 9.43
CA ASP A 54 7.48 5.09 8.40
C ASP A 54 8.80 4.93 7.62
N LYS A 55 9.65 3.99 8.05
CA LYS A 55 10.87 3.66 7.32
C LYS A 55 10.57 2.65 6.21
N PHE A 56 10.99 2.98 4.98
CA PHE A 56 10.99 2.02 3.88
C PHE A 56 12.17 1.05 4.06
N ASP A 57 11.86 -0.21 4.29
CA ASP A 57 12.86 -1.25 4.53
C ASP A 57 12.58 -2.47 3.65
N VAL A 58 13.39 -2.61 2.60
CA VAL A 58 13.26 -3.72 1.64
C VAL A 58 13.52 -5.10 2.25
N THR A 59 14.16 -5.13 3.43
CA THR A 59 14.48 -6.35 4.17
C THR A 59 13.43 -6.71 5.22
N ARG A 60 12.40 -5.87 5.38
CA ARG A 60 11.35 -6.08 6.39
C ARG A 60 10.67 -7.44 6.24
N GLU A 61 10.91 -8.33 7.20
CA GLU A 61 10.42 -9.72 7.16
C GLU A 61 8.89 -9.80 7.20
N ASN A 62 8.25 -8.94 7.99
CA ASN A 62 6.80 -8.94 8.16
C ASN A 62 6.03 -8.03 7.18
N ALA A 63 6.70 -7.51 6.13
CA ALA A 63 6.06 -6.65 5.13
C ALA A 63 4.77 -7.27 4.54
N LYS A 64 4.72 -8.61 4.41
CA LYS A 64 3.54 -9.35 3.90
C LYS A 64 2.28 -9.22 4.76
N LYS A 65 2.41 -8.75 6.01
CA LYS A 65 1.26 -8.53 6.91
C LYS A 65 0.45 -7.29 6.57
N HIS A 66 0.88 -6.49 5.59
CA HIS A 66 0.14 -5.29 5.19
C HIS A 66 -1.30 -5.60 4.76
N LEU A 67 -2.19 -4.64 5.00
CA LEU A 67 -3.62 -4.71 4.66
C LEU A 67 -3.99 -3.94 3.37
N ALA A 68 -3.02 -3.54 2.54
CA ALA A 68 -3.27 -2.76 1.34
C ALA A 68 -4.19 -3.45 0.31
N PHE A 69 -4.28 -4.76 0.35
CA PHE A 69 -5.23 -5.55 -0.45
C PHE A 69 -6.55 -5.86 0.29
N GLY A 70 -6.76 -5.30 1.47
CA GLY A 70 -7.87 -5.67 2.34
C GLY A 70 -7.70 -7.02 3.03
N TYR A 71 -8.79 -7.51 3.63
CA TYR A 71 -8.79 -8.77 4.37
C TYR A 71 -10.14 -9.47 4.29
N GLY A 72 -10.14 -10.80 4.51
CA GLY A 72 -11.34 -11.63 4.59
C GLY A 72 -12.09 -11.76 3.26
N ARG A 73 -13.41 -11.70 3.29
CA ARG A 73 -14.28 -11.90 2.11
C ARG A 73 -14.11 -10.86 1.00
N HIS A 74 -13.55 -9.70 1.35
CA HIS A 74 -13.28 -8.59 0.43
C HIS A 74 -11.79 -8.44 0.11
N LEU A 75 -10.99 -9.50 0.31
CA LEU A 75 -9.62 -9.52 -0.15
C LEU A 75 -9.56 -9.27 -1.66
N CYS A 76 -8.63 -8.42 -2.08
CA CYS A 76 -8.47 -8.09 -3.50
C CYS A 76 -8.27 -9.35 -4.35
N LEU A 77 -9.15 -9.55 -5.33
CA LEU A 77 -9.07 -10.69 -6.25
C LEU A 77 -7.77 -10.67 -7.07
N GLY A 78 -7.31 -9.47 -7.45
CA GLY A 78 -6.09 -9.25 -8.24
C GLY A 78 -4.78 -9.31 -7.46
N LYS A 79 -4.79 -9.60 -6.15
CA LYS A 79 -3.59 -9.58 -5.29
C LYS A 79 -2.41 -10.37 -5.86
N HIS A 80 -2.66 -11.58 -6.32
CA HIS A 80 -1.60 -12.45 -6.86
C HIS A 80 -1.03 -11.91 -8.16
N THR A 81 -1.89 -11.47 -9.07
CA THR A 81 -1.48 -10.86 -10.34
C THR A 81 -0.69 -9.58 -10.12
N ALA A 82 -1.15 -8.71 -9.21
CA ALA A 82 -0.46 -7.46 -8.89
C ALA A 82 0.94 -7.72 -8.30
N ASN A 83 1.08 -8.67 -7.38
CA ASN A 83 2.40 -9.03 -6.84
C ASN A 83 3.33 -9.56 -7.93
N MET A 84 2.86 -10.49 -8.76
CA MET A 84 3.64 -11.04 -9.86
C MET A 84 4.08 -9.95 -10.86
N GLN A 85 3.17 -9.06 -11.25
CA GLN A 85 3.51 -7.95 -12.14
C GLN A 85 4.57 -7.03 -11.54
N LEU A 86 4.43 -6.65 -10.27
CA LEU A 86 5.41 -5.81 -9.59
C LEU A 86 6.77 -6.49 -9.45
N GLU A 87 6.81 -7.79 -9.17
CA GLU A 87 8.05 -8.56 -9.12
C GLU A 87 8.78 -8.52 -10.47
N VAL A 88 8.08 -8.83 -11.55
CA VAL A 88 8.64 -8.80 -12.92
C VAL A 88 9.08 -7.40 -13.32
N VAL A 89 8.25 -6.38 -13.05
CA VAL A 89 8.57 -4.99 -13.40
C VAL A 89 9.81 -4.51 -12.64
N TYR A 90 9.89 -4.75 -11.34
CA TYR A 90 11.06 -4.34 -10.55
C TYR A 90 12.34 -5.08 -11.00
N GLU A 91 12.24 -6.39 -11.24
CA GLU A 91 13.36 -7.15 -11.77
C GLU A 91 13.87 -6.55 -13.10
N LYS A 92 12.96 -6.26 -14.03
CA LYS A 92 13.33 -5.70 -15.34
C LYS A 92 13.88 -4.27 -15.23
N ILE A 93 13.26 -3.41 -14.43
CA ILE A 93 13.73 -2.04 -14.25
C ILE A 93 15.13 -2.03 -13.65
N PHE A 94 15.34 -2.71 -12.52
CA PHE A 94 16.63 -2.65 -11.83
C PHE A 94 17.75 -3.42 -12.55
N SER A 95 17.42 -4.43 -13.35
CA SER A 95 18.42 -5.11 -14.18
C SER A 95 18.86 -4.29 -15.39
N ARG A 96 17.94 -3.49 -15.97
CA ARG A 96 18.23 -2.68 -17.17
C ARG A 96 18.75 -1.29 -16.84
N PHE A 97 18.28 -0.72 -15.74
CA PHE A 97 18.56 0.66 -15.31
C PHE A 97 19.03 0.71 -13.85
N PRO A 98 20.18 0.07 -13.51
CA PRO A 98 20.66 -0.02 -12.13
C PRO A 98 20.99 1.34 -11.51
N GLU A 99 21.30 2.34 -12.34
CA GLU A 99 21.67 3.70 -11.95
C GLU A 99 20.51 4.70 -12.10
N MET A 100 19.26 4.19 -12.21
CA MET A 100 18.11 5.07 -12.32
C MET A 100 17.93 5.88 -11.03
N GLU A 101 17.80 7.18 -11.18
CA GLU A 101 17.60 8.14 -10.10
C GLU A 101 16.37 9.02 -10.35
N GLN A 102 15.74 9.48 -9.29
CA GLN A 102 14.71 10.51 -9.41
C GLN A 102 15.34 11.84 -9.84
N ASP A 103 14.75 12.50 -10.84
CA ASP A 103 15.27 13.74 -11.44
C ASP A 103 14.21 14.84 -11.47
N GLY A 104 13.67 15.15 -10.32
CA GLY A 104 12.66 16.19 -10.14
C GLY A 104 11.66 15.87 -9.04
N GLU A 105 10.67 16.72 -8.89
CA GLU A 105 9.61 16.55 -7.92
C GLU A 105 8.56 15.54 -8.41
N MET A 106 8.17 14.62 -7.53
CA MET A 106 7.09 13.69 -7.79
C MET A 106 5.73 14.40 -7.68
N ILE A 107 4.89 14.27 -8.70
CA ILE A 107 3.55 14.84 -8.73
C ILE A 107 2.53 13.80 -8.31
N LEU A 108 1.81 14.10 -7.23
CA LEU A 108 0.73 13.24 -6.74
C LEU A 108 -0.61 13.61 -7.37
N THR A 109 -1.43 12.62 -7.63
CA THR A 109 -2.83 12.84 -8.06
C THR A 109 -3.63 13.38 -6.87
N PRO A 110 -4.31 14.54 -7.00
CA PRO A 110 -5.20 15.05 -5.96
C PRO A 110 -6.43 14.13 -5.81
N ASN A 111 -6.38 13.21 -4.86
CA ASN A 111 -7.44 12.24 -4.62
C ASN A 111 -7.48 11.84 -3.14
N ASN A 112 -8.68 11.76 -2.56
CA ASN A 112 -8.87 11.39 -1.17
C ASN A 112 -9.05 9.87 -0.95
N PHE A 113 -9.29 9.11 -2.02
CA PHE A 113 -9.55 7.67 -1.95
C PHE A 113 -8.34 6.83 -2.40
N VAL A 114 -7.69 7.25 -3.49
CA VAL A 114 -6.53 6.56 -4.05
C VAL A 114 -5.26 7.36 -3.81
N ASN A 115 -4.21 6.71 -3.33
CA ASN A 115 -2.88 7.25 -3.23
C ASN A 115 -2.14 6.93 -4.54
N ALA A 116 -2.27 7.80 -5.52
CA ALA A 116 -1.71 7.62 -6.85
C ALA A 116 -0.68 8.71 -7.18
N ILE A 117 0.30 8.32 -7.96
CA ILE A 117 1.33 9.19 -8.50
C ILE A 117 0.91 9.53 -9.93
N GLN A 118 0.97 10.81 -10.28
CA GLN A 118 0.69 11.30 -11.62
C GLN A 118 1.95 11.28 -12.47
N ASP A 119 3.08 11.71 -11.90
CA ASP A 119 4.36 11.80 -12.59
C ASP A 119 5.54 11.59 -11.63
N VAL A 120 6.57 10.91 -12.13
CA VAL A 120 7.86 10.74 -11.44
C VAL A 120 8.96 10.97 -12.46
N PRO A 121 9.54 12.16 -12.52
CA PRO A 121 10.69 12.40 -13.36
C PRO A 121 11.87 11.52 -12.94
N VAL A 122 12.45 10.81 -13.89
CA VAL A 122 13.61 9.96 -13.64
C VAL A 122 14.67 10.17 -14.74
N LYS A 123 15.92 10.07 -14.35
CA LYS A 123 17.03 9.96 -15.28
C LYS A 123 17.67 8.58 -15.19
N PHE A 124 18.12 8.09 -16.29
CA PHE A 124 18.84 6.82 -16.40
C PHE A 124 19.78 6.86 -17.60
N ASN A 125 20.85 6.08 -17.53
CA ASN A 125 21.72 5.88 -18.67
C ASN A 125 21.07 4.86 -19.62
N PRO A 126 20.99 5.13 -20.94
CA PRO A 126 20.49 4.14 -21.89
C PRO A 126 21.37 2.89 -21.84
N GLU A 127 20.74 1.74 -22.07
CA GLU A 127 21.46 0.47 -22.22
C GLU A 127 22.58 0.61 -23.28
N LYS A 128 23.76 0.11 -22.93
CA LYS A 128 24.88 0.02 -23.88
C LYS A 128 24.66 -1.14 -24.84
#